data_7f7d8ab0ce158c2f540e856fc45b0bf1
#
_entry.id   7f7d8ab0ce158c2f540e856fc45b0bf1
#
_cell.length_a   1.000
_cell.length_b   1.000
_cell.length_c   1.000
_cell.angle_alpha   90.00
_cell.angle_beta   90.00
_cell.angle_gamma   90.00
#
_symmetry.space_group_name_H-M   'P 1'
#
loop_
_entity.id
_entity.type
_entity.pdbx_description
1 polymer ?
#
loop_
_entity_poly.entity_id
_entity_poly.type
_entity_poly.pdbx_seq_one_letter_code
_entity_poly.pdbx_strand_id
1 'polypeptide(L)' 'MTEFCKVEKRDRILLVTMSRPERLNALHPPANLELAEIFDDYAADDELWVAIITGEGRAFSAGNDLRWQAEGNVRPPMP' A
#
# COMPACT_ATOMS: atom_id res chain seq x y z
N MET A 1 -5.54 -10.77 4.00
CA MET A 1 -6.10 -9.71 4.84
C MET A 1 -5.16 -8.52 4.85
N THR A 2 -5.68 -7.33 4.62
CA THR A 2 -4.85 -6.11 4.57
C THR A 2 -4.73 -5.48 5.94
N GLU A 3 -3.55 -4.95 6.24
CA GLU A 3 -3.26 -4.28 7.51
C GLU A 3 -3.00 -2.79 7.33
N PHE A 4 -2.30 -2.43 6.23
CA PHE A 4 -1.89 -1.04 5.98
C PHE A 4 -2.66 -0.39 4.84
N CYS A 5 -3.50 -1.14 4.16
CA CYS A 5 -4.30 -0.67 3.05
C CYS A 5 -5.73 -1.14 3.18
N LYS A 6 -6.65 -0.36 2.62
CA LYS A 6 -8.03 -0.77 2.44
C LYS A 6 -8.24 -1.05 0.96
N VAL A 7 -8.90 -2.15 0.64
CA VAL A 7 -9.11 -2.58 -0.75
C VAL A 7 -10.60 -2.72 -1.00
N GLU A 8 -11.09 -2.10 -2.08
CA GLU A 8 -12.48 -2.19 -2.46
C GLU A 8 -12.58 -2.46 -3.95
N LYS A 9 -13.48 -3.37 -4.34
CA LYS A 9 -13.79 -3.65 -5.73
C LYS A 9 -15.12 -3.04 -6.08
N ARG A 10 -15.14 -2.22 -7.13
CA ARG A 10 -16.37 -1.64 -7.69
C ARG A 10 -16.37 -1.87 -9.20
N ASP A 11 -17.27 -2.75 -9.68
CA ASP A 11 -17.32 -3.09 -11.09
C ASP A 11 -15.96 -3.56 -11.60
N ARG A 12 -15.35 -2.82 -12.54
CA ARG A 12 -14.05 -3.14 -13.12
C ARG A 12 -12.90 -2.37 -12.46
N ILE A 13 -13.16 -1.74 -11.32
CA ILE A 13 -12.20 -0.86 -10.65
C ILE A 13 -11.78 -1.46 -9.31
N LEU A 14 -10.46 -1.50 -9.09
CA LEU A 14 -9.91 -1.77 -7.77
C LEU A 14 -9.52 -0.45 -7.13
N LEU A 15 -10.08 -0.15 -5.97
CA LEU A 15 -9.68 1.02 -5.19
C LEU A 15 -8.79 0.58 -4.03
N VAL A 16 -7.56 1.07 -4.02
CA VAL A 16 -6.59 0.78 -2.97
C VAL A 16 -6.31 2.06 -2.19
N THR A 17 -6.62 2.06 -0.92
CA THR A 17 -6.40 3.21 -0.04
C THR A 17 -5.30 2.90 0.96
N MET A 18 -4.19 3.61 0.89
CA MET A 18 -3.13 3.48 1.90
C MET A 18 -3.63 4.08 3.21
N SER A 19 -3.54 3.33 4.30
CA SER A 19 -4.17 3.70 5.57
C SER A 19 -3.15 3.68 6.72
N ARG A 20 -2.20 4.61 6.65
CA ARG A 20 -1.27 4.95 7.74
C ARG A 20 -1.21 6.47 7.91
N PRO A 21 -2.38 7.12 8.14
CA PRO A 21 -2.41 8.59 8.16
C PRO A 21 -1.55 9.20 9.27
N GLU A 22 -1.33 8.50 10.36
CA GLU A 22 -0.45 8.91 11.47
C GLU A 22 1.02 9.00 11.07
N ARG A 23 1.39 8.36 9.98
CA ARG A 23 2.73 8.40 9.38
C ARG A 23 2.70 9.03 7.99
N LEU A 24 1.63 9.76 7.64
CA LEU A 24 1.41 10.37 6.33
C LEU A 24 1.53 9.33 5.20
N ASN A 25 1.07 8.13 5.45
CA ASN A 25 1.12 6.99 4.52
C ASN A 25 2.55 6.69 4.02
N ALA A 26 3.54 6.93 4.88
CA ALA A 26 4.93 6.58 4.58
C ALA A 26 5.04 5.06 4.42
N LEU A 27 5.84 4.64 3.44
CA LEU A 27 5.95 3.24 3.06
C LEU A 27 7.13 2.58 3.78
N HIS A 28 6.81 1.65 4.68
CA HIS A 28 7.80 0.78 5.31
C HIS A 28 7.75 -0.59 4.60
N PRO A 29 8.75 -1.47 4.78
CA PRO A 29 8.76 -2.76 4.10
C PRO A 29 7.49 -3.60 4.24
N PRO A 30 6.86 -3.72 5.43
CA PRO A 30 5.61 -4.46 5.53
C PRO A 30 4.48 -3.90 4.65
N ALA A 31 4.36 -2.58 4.55
CA ALA A 31 3.36 -1.95 3.68
C ALA A 31 3.68 -2.17 2.21
N ASN A 32 4.97 -2.11 1.85
CA ASN A 32 5.40 -2.39 0.47
C ASN A 32 5.07 -3.84 0.06
N LEU A 33 5.29 -4.80 0.96
CA LEU A 33 4.95 -6.19 0.68
C LEU A 33 3.45 -6.38 0.51
N GLU A 34 2.65 -5.72 1.32
CA GLU A 34 1.20 -5.78 1.21
C GLU A 34 0.73 -5.20 -0.12
N LEU A 35 1.27 -4.05 -0.54
CA LEU A 35 0.95 -3.45 -1.83
C LEU A 35 1.35 -4.36 -2.98
N ALA A 36 2.51 -5.01 -2.90
CA ALA A 36 2.94 -5.95 -3.93
C ALA A 36 1.94 -7.10 -4.09
N GLU A 37 1.47 -7.67 -2.99
CA GLU A 37 0.46 -8.74 -3.02
C GLU A 37 -0.85 -8.24 -3.63
N ILE A 38 -1.29 -7.05 -3.25
CA ILE A 38 -2.53 -6.44 -3.78
C ILE A 38 -2.43 -6.29 -5.29
N PHE A 39 -1.31 -5.78 -5.81
CA PHE A 39 -1.16 -5.56 -7.24
C PHE A 39 -0.87 -6.84 -8.01
N ASP A 40 -0.26 -7.85 -7.40
CA ASP A 40 -0.15 -9.18 -8.02
C ASP A 40 -1.54 -9.79 -8.21
N ASP A 41 -2.39 -9.72 -7.20
CA ASP A 41 -3.77 -10.20 -7.28
C ASP A 41 -4.57 -9.42 -8.33
N TYR A 42 -4.39 -8.09 -8.38
CA TYR A 42 -5.02 -7.25 -9.39
C TYR A 42 -4.59 -7.68 -10.81
N ALA A 43 -3.32 -7.89 -11.01
CA ALA A 43 -2.79 -8.27 -12.33
C ALA A 43 -3.32 -9.63 -12.80
N ALA A 44 -3.63 -10.52 -11.87
CA ALA A 44 -4.17 -11.85 -12.17
C ALA A 44 -5.70 -11.87 -12.30
N ASP A 45 -6.37 -10.77 -12.00
CA ASP A 45 -7.84 -10.71 -11.98
C ASP A 45 -8.37 -10.09 -13.28
N ASP A 46 -8.87 -10.95 -14.16
CA ASP A 46 -9.42 -10.54 -15.48
C ASP A 46 -10.66 -9.65 -15.37
N GLU A 47 -11.32 -9.62 -14.23
CA GLU A 47 -12.49 -8.80 -13.99
C GLU A 47 -12.17 -7.35 -13.70
N LEU A 48 -10.91 -7.05 -13.38
CA LEU A 48 -10.46 -5.71 -13.03
C LEU A 48 -9.68 -5.08 -14.17
N TRP A 49 -10.07 -3.90 -14.58
CA TRP A 49 -9.47 -3.16 -15.69
C TRP A 49 -8.65 -1.97 -15.26
N VAL A 50 -8.99 -1.37 -14.11
CA VAL A 50 -8.35 -0.15 -13.62
C VAL A 50 -8.11 -0.28 -12.12
N ALA A 51 -6.95 0.19 -11.67
CA ALA A 51 -6.66 0.32 -10.25
C ALA A 51 -6.47 1.80 -9.92
N ILE A 52 -7.11 2.24 -8.85
CA ILE A 52 -6.94 3.57 -8.31
C ILE A 52 -6.24 3.43 -6.96
N ILE A 53 -5.13 4.13 -6.77
CA ILE A 53 -4.43 4.16 -5.49
C ILE A 53 -4.52 5.56 -4.90
N THR A 54 -4.86 5.63 -3.63
CA THR A 54 -5.00 6.90 -2.91
C THR A 54 -4.50 6.74 -1.47
N GLY A 55 -4.40 7.85 -0.75
CA GLY A 55 -3.98 7.87 0.64
C GLY A 55 -5.06 8.40 1.55
N GLU A 56 -5.23 7.76 2.69
CA GLU A 56 -6.14 8.22 3.72
C GLU A 56 -5.53 9.41 4.46
N GLY A 57 -6.38 10.39 4.78
CA GLY A 57 -5.93 11.57 5.51
C GLY A 57 -5.42 12.68 4.60
N ARG A 58 -4.48 13.47 5.09
CA ARG A 58 -4.04 14.72 4.44
C ARG A 58 -2.93 14.55 3.40
N ALA A 59 -2.41 13.34 3.24
CA ALA A 59 -1.32 13.10 2.30
C ALA A 59 -1.57 11.82 1.52
N PHE A 60 -1.10 11.79 0.27
CA PHE A 60 -1.06 10.56 -0.51
C PHE A 60 -0.05 9.60 0.11
N SER A 61 1.22 9.98 0.14
CA SER A 61 2.30 9.22 0.76
C SER A 61 3.51 10.13 0.96
N ALA A 62 4.18 9.99 2.10
CA ALA A 62 5.45 10.70 2.35
C ALA A 62 6.66 9.94 1.78
N GLY A 63 6.46 8.82 1.11
CA GLY A 63 7.54 8.00 0.56
C GLY A 63 8.11 7.03 1.58
N ASN A 64 9.41 6.74 1.49
CA ASN A 64 10.05 5.80 2.41
C ASN A 64 9.90 6.23 3.86
N ASP A 65 9.65 5.25 4.74
CA ASP A 65 9.48 5.51 6.17
C ASP A 65 10.84 5.55 6.86
N LEU A 66 11.47 6.73 6.84
CA LEU A 66 12.76 6.95 7.49
C LEU A 66 12.68 6.82 9.00
N ARG A 67 11.53 7.15 9.57
CA ARG A 67 11.31 7.03 11.00
C ARG A 67 11.32 5.58 11.45
N TRP A 68 10.72 4.70 10.63
CA TRP A 68 10.73 3.27 10.88
C TRP A 68 12.16 2.72 10.88
N GLN A 69 13.01 3.18 9.94
CA GLN A 69 14.42 2.82 9.88
C GLN A 69 15.19 3.34 11.09
N ALA A 70 14.92 4.59 11.50
CA ALA A 70 15.56 5.22 12.64
C ALA A 70 15.23 4.54 13.97
N GLU A 71 14.11 3.83 14.03
CA GLU A 71 13.69 3.06 15.20
C GLU A 71 14.43 1.71 15.33
N GLY A 72 15.47 1.49 14.51
CA GLY A 72 16.31 0.30 14.59
C GLY A 72 15.83 -0.87 13.73
N ASN A 73 14.87 -0.67 12.89
CA ASN A 73 14.37 -1.71 12.01
C ASN A 73 15.29 -1.94 10.83
N VAL A 74 15.36 -3.17 10.36
CA VAL A 74 16.18 -3.56 9.23
C VAL A 74 15.29 -3.76 8.01
N ARG A 75 15.66 -3.08 6.91
CA ARG A 75 14.95 -3.26 5.64
C ARG A 75 15.27 -4.63 5.07
N PRO A 76 14.26 -5.48 4.79
CA PRO A 76 14.51 -6.78 4.17
C PRO A 76 15.02 -6.62 2.75
N PRO A 77 15.78 -7.61 2.24
CA PRO A 77 16.22 -7.59 0.84
C PRO A 77 15.02 -7.52 -0.09
N MET A 78 15.13 -6.69 -1.11
CA MET A 78 14.10 -6.62 -2.14
C MET A 78 14.34 -7.70 -3.18
N PRO A 79 13.27 -8.38 -3.63
CA PRO A 79 13.41 -9.37 -4.69
C PRO A 79 13.78 -8.74 -6.03
#